data_17a1c695ad79d62e56d817660bda181c
#
_entry.id   17a1c695ad79d62e56d817660bda181c
#
_cell.length_a   1.000
_cell.length_b   1.000
_cell.length_c   1.000
_cell.angle_alpha   90.00
_cell.angle_beta   90.00
_cell.angle_gamma   90.00
#
_symmetry.space_group_name_H-M   'P 1'
#
loop_
_entity.id
_entity.type
_entity.pdbx_description
1 polymer ?
#
loop_
_entity_poly.entity_id
_entity_poly.type
_entity_poly.pdbx_seq_one_letter_code
_entity_poly.pdbx_strand_id
1 'polypeptide(L)'
;LGDVYKRQVVDHHNTAGFGAGAIIAIYTQSSDRQVQSIAYSTDNGRSFIKYENNPVLVSEANDFRDPKVFWYEGTQRWVMLLAVGQEMQIFSSPNLKEWTYESSFGEGYGAHGGVWECPDLFELPVEGTNEKKWVLLCNLNPGGPFGGSATQYFIGSFDGKKFSCDNQPNVTKWMDWGKDHYATVTWSDAPDNRRIAIAWMSNWQYANDVPTSQYRSPNSIPRDLSLFAIDGGIYLQSAPSPELL
;
A
#
# COMPACT_ATOMS: atom_id res chain seq x y z
N LEU A 1 3.80 12.23 11.74
CA LEU A 1 5.15 12.04 11.16
C LEU A 1 5.44 10.59 10.72
N GLY A 2 4.52 9.61 10.98
CA GLY A 2 4.74 8.20 10.67
C GLY A 2 4.66 7.81 9.20
N ASP A 3 4.02 8.59 8.36
CA ASP A 3 3.65 8.15 7.01
C ASP A 3 4.62 8.52 5.89
N VAL A 4 5.66 9.31 6.18
CA VAL A 4 6.63 9.78 5.15
C VAL A 4 7.48 8.64 4.59
N TYR A 5 7.72 7.57 5.33
CA TYR A 5 8.59 6.46 4.91
C TYR A 5 7.89 5.40 4.04
N LYS A 6 6.57 5.35 4.04
CA LYS A 6 5.80 4.32 3.30
C LYS A 6 5.59 4.67 1.83
N ARG A 7 5.89 5.91 1.38
CA ARG A 7 5.27 6.50 0.20
C ARG A 7 6.22 7.41 -0.54
N GLN A 8 7.41 6.87 -0.79
CA GLN A 8 8.42 7.55 -1.58
C GLN A 8 8.63 6.82 -2.89
N VAL A 9 8.84 7.61 -3.95
CA VAL A 9 9.23 7.12 -5.27
C VAL A 9 10.46 7.88 -5.74
N VAL A 10 11.28 7.23 -6.57
CA VAL A 10 12.38 7.90 -7.26
C VAL A 10 11.93 8.25 -8.67
N ASP A 11 11.93 9.53 -9.00
CA ASP A 11 11.59 10.01 -10.33
C ASP A 11 12.82 9.98 -11.26
N HIS A 12 13.12 8.80 -11.79
CA HIS A 12 14.26 8.57 -12.66
C HIS A 12 14.17 9.37 -13.97
N HIS A 13 12.97 9.64 -14.44
CA HIS A 13 12.69 10.29 -15.72
C HIS A 13 12.47 11.79 -15.61
N ASN A 14 12.58 12.35 -14.38
CA ASN A 14 12.29 13.77 -14.13
C ASN A 14 10.91 14.22 -14.61
N THR A 15 9.92 13.37 -14.47
CA THR A 15 8.54 13.65 -14.88
C THR A 15 7.92 14.79 -14.06
N ALA A 16 8.30 14.90 -12.79
CA ALA A 16 7.86 15.96 -11.89
C ALA A 16 8.65 17.26 -12.06
N GLY A 17 9.77 17.26 -12.80
CA GLY A 17 10.57 18.45 -13.05
C GLY A 17 11.39 18.96 -11.87
N PHE A 18 11.65 18.10 -10.86
CA PHE A 18 12.48 18.44 -9.69
C PHE A 18 13.94 18.00 -9.84
N GLY A 19 14.27 17.33 -10.94
CA GLY A 19 15.58 16.75 -11.26
C GLY A 19 15.49 15.23 -11.39
N ALA A 20 16.28 14.67 -12.32
CA ALA A 20 16.35 13.22 -12.50
C ALA A 20 16.89 12.54 -11.24
N GLY A 21 16.21 11.49 -10.78
CA GLY A 21 16.54 10.79 -9.55
C GLY A 21 16.07 11.51 -8.27
N ALA A 22 15.28 12.58 -8.36
CA ALA A 22 14.67 13.18 -7.18
C ALA A 22 13.79 12.16 -6.45
N ILE A 23 13.86 12.14 -5.13
CA ILE A 23 12.98 11.34 -4.29
C ILE A 23 11.74 12.18 -3.99
N ILE A 24 10.57 11.67 -4.36
CA ILE A 24 9.29 12.33 -4.10
C ILE A 24 8.58 11.61 -2.98
N ALA A 25 8.29 12.30 -1.89
CA ALA A 25 7.43 11.84 -0.81
C ALA A 25 6.00 12.30 -1.10
N ILE A 26 5.07 11.36 -1.17
CA ILE A 26 3.64 11.61 -1.31
C ILE A 26 3.00 11.29 0.04
N TYR A 27 2.21 12.21 0.59
CA TYR A 27 1.66 12.04 1.94
C TYR A 27 0.28 12.67 2.08
N THR A 28 -0.50 12.12 3.00
CA THR A 28 -1.77 12.71 3.40
C THR A 28 -1.52 13.83 4.40
N GLN A 29 -1.97 15.02 4.07
CA GLN A 29 -2.06 16.13 5.00
C GLN A 29 -3.47 16.13 5.60
N SER A 30 -3.56 16.07 6.91
CA SER A 30 -4.82 16.08 7.64
C SER A 30 -4.96 17.39 8.41
N SER A 31 -6.06 18.11 8.14
CA SER A 31 -6.51 19.28 8.87
C SER A 31 -8.04 19.20 8.98
N ASP A 32 -8.76 20.12 8.38
CA ASP A 32 -10.23 20.05 8.29
C ASP A 32 -10.70 18.92 7.38
N ARG A 33 -9.86 18.55 6.41
CA ARG A 33 -10.04 17.41 5.52
C ARG A 33 -8.69 16.74 5.23
N GLN A 34 -8.76 15.54 4.68
CA GLN A 34 -7.58 14.80 4.22
C GLN A 34 -7.33 15.09 2.74
N VAL A 35 -6.11 15.55 2.42
CA VAL A 35 -5.69 15.88 1.06
C VAL A 35 -4.32 15.26 0.79
N GLN A 36 -3.96 15.05 -0.48
CA GLN A 36 -2.64 14.52 -0.82
C GLN A 36 -1.70 15.65 -1.19
N SER A 37 -0.52 15.62 -0.61
CA SER A 37 0.55 16.60 -0.80
C SER A 37 1.86 15.89 -1.15
N ILE A 38 2.79 16.61 -1.76
CA ILE A 38 4.13 16.10 -2.07
C ILE A 38 5.23 16.98 -1.49
N ALA A 39 6.35 16.33 -1.21
CA ALA A 39 7.64 16.97 -0.96
C ALA A 39 8.71 16.24 -1.76
N TYR A 40 9.78 16.91 -2.13
CA TYR A 40 10.84 16.32 -2.92
C TYR A 40 12.22 16.55 -2.30
N SER A 41 13.12 15.63 -2.59
CA SER A 41 14.53 15.68 -2.18
C SER A 41 15.43 15.52 -3.39
N THR A 42 16.47 16.33 -3.48
CA THR A 42 17.55 16.26 -4.49
C THR A 42 18.90 15.91 -3.87
N ASP A 43 18.91 15.55 -2.58
CA ASP A 43 20.11 15.23 -1.79
C ASP A 43 20.09 13.81 -1.19
N ASN A 44 19.46 12.87 -1.93
CA ASN A 44 19.29 11.46 -1.52
C ASN A 44 18.49 11.30 -0.20
N GLY A 45 17.43 12.11 -0.03
CA GLY A 45 16.51 11.97 1.08
C GLY A 45 16.99 12.58 2.40
N ARG A 46 18.09 13.36 2.39
CA ARG A 46 18.60 14.02 3.62
C ARG A 46 17.75 15.21 4.02
N SER A 47 17.20 15.92 3.04
CA SER A 47 16.23 16.99 3.27
C SER A 47 15.09 16.93 2.25
N PHE A 48 13.92 17.46 2.63
CA PHE A 48 12.75 17.52 1.77
C PHE A 48 12.19 18.93 1.70
N ILE A 49 11.88 19.37 0.48
CA ILE A 49 11.24 20.65 0.21
C ILE A 49 9.78 20.38 -0.15
N LYS A 50 8.85 21.01 0.57
CA LYS A 50 7.42 20.92 0.23
C LYS A 50 7.15 21.59 -1.10
N TYR A 51 6.36 20.94 -1.95
CA TYR A 51 5.93 21.53 -3.20
C TYR A 51 5.04 22.75 -2.93
N GLU A 52 5.33 23.87 -3.59
CA GLU A 52 4.68 25.16 -3.33
C GLU A 52 3.18 25.17 -3.68
N ASN A 53 2.77 24.36 -4.67
CA ASN A 53 1.39 24.28 -5.12
C ASN A 53 0.64 23.06 -4.51
N ASN A 54 1.04 22.61 -3.32
CA ASN A 54 0.23 21.64 -2.57
C ASN A 54 -1.12 22.23 -2.13
N PRO A 55 -2.17 21.40 -2.00
CA PRO A 55 -2.22 19.96 -2.26
C PRO A 55 -2.28 19.60 -3.74
N VAL A 56 -1.77 18.43 -4.11
CA VAL A 56 -1.82 17.91 -5.49
C VAL A 56 -3.09 17.12 -5.81
N LEU A 57 -3.82 16.69 -4.78
CA LEU A 57 -5.10 15.99 -4.93
C LEU A 57 -5.99 16.26 -3.72
N VAL A 58 -7.24 16.61 -3.97
CA VAL A 58 -8.27 16.91 -2.96
C VAL A 58 -9.50 16.03 -3.18
N SER A 59 -10.27 15.79 -2.11
CA SER A 59 -11.54 15.09 -2.13
C SER A 59 -12.46 15.62 -1.03
N GLU A 60 -13.75 15.44 -1.22
CA GLU A 60 -14.76 15.70 -0.18
C GLU A 60 -15.03 14.48 0.70
N ALA A 61 -14.40 13.32 0.42
CA ALA A 61 -14.54 12.13 1.23
C ALA A 61 -13.90 12.32 2.61
N ASN A 62 -14.53 11.78 3.65
CA ASN A 62 -14.05 11.89 5.03
C ASN A 62 -12.73 11.11 5.25
N ASP A 63 -12.65 9.90 4.68
CA ASP A 63 -11.47 9.03 4.76
C ASP A 63 -10.81 9.00 3.37
N PHE A 64 -9.83 9.86 3.15
CA PHE A 64 -9.14 10.02 1.87
C PHE A 64 -7.63 10.06 2.12
N ARG A 65 -7.04 8.88 2.37
CA ARG A 65 -5.68 8.80 2.88
C ARG A 65 -4.89 7.61 2.34
N ASP A 66 -3.67 7.55 2.80
CA ASP A 66 -2.78 6.43 2.61
C ASP A 66 -2.37 6.20 1.14
N PRO A 67 -1.77 7.22 0.44
CA PRO A 67 -1.36 7.08 -0.95
C PRO A 67 -0.26 6.02 -1.09
N LYS A 68 -0.45 5.01 -1.95
CA LYS A 68 0.61 4.15 -2.49
C LYS A 68 0.86 4.54 -3.93
N VAL A 69 2.10 4.90 -4.27
CA VAL A 69 2.45 5.38 -5.60
C VAL A 69 3.56 4.51 -6.20
N PHE A 70 3.45 4.23 -7.50
CA PHE A 70 4.47 3.55 -8.28
C PHE A 70 4.38 3.94 -9.76
N TRP A 71 5.48 3.73 -10.50
CA TRP A 71 5.49 3.89 -11.95
C TRP A 71 4.96 2.63 -12.62
N TYR A 72 4.03 2.79 -13.57
CA TYR A 72 3.48 1.68 -14.34
C TYR A 72 3.95 1.76 -15.80
N GLU A 73 4.83 0.84 -16.17
CA GLU A 73 5.47 0.83 -17.49
C GLU A 73 4.48 0.69 -18.65
N GLY A 74 3.41 -0.09 -18.47
CA GLY A 74 2.44 -0.35 -19.52
C GLY A 74 1.73 0.89 -20.05
N THR A 75 1.56 1.92 -19.23
CA THR A 75 0.95 3.21 -19.64
C THR A 75 1.89 4.40 -19.55
N GLN A 76 3.14 4.19 -19.13
CA GLN A 76 4.14 5.25 -18.89
C GLN A 76 3.58 6.36 -18.00
N ARG A 77 2.99 5.96 -16.87
CA ARG A 77 2.37 6.86 -15.91
C ARG A 77 2.62 6.43 -14.47
N TRP A 78 2.58 7.38 -13.60
CA TRP A 78 2.45 7.13 -12.17
C TRP A 78 1.03 6.67 -11.87
N VAL A 79 0.95 5.68 -11.00
CA VAL A 79 -0.32 5.18 -10.45
C VAL A 79 -0.32 5.44 -8.96
N MET A 80 -1.44 5.92 -8.44
CA MET A 80 -1.66 6.10 -7.01
C MET A 80 -2.93 5.36 -6.58
N LEU A 81 -2.80 4.53 -5.54
CA LEU A 81 -3.93 4.00 -4.81
C LEU A 81 -4.14 4.84 -3.55
N LEU A 82 -5.40 5.11 -3.23
CA LEU A 82 -5.83 5.75 -1.99
C LEU A 82 -6.91 4.93 -1.32
N ALA A 83 -6.82 4.82 0.00
CA ALA A 83 -7.92 4.29 0.81
C ALA A 83 -8.98 5.38 0.97
N VAL A 84 -10.23 5.04 0.65
CA VAL A 84 -11.38 5.96 0.71
C VAL A 84 -12.57 5.24 1.34
N GLY A 85 -12.73 5.40 2.64
CA GLY A 85 -13.78 4.70 3.39
C GLY A 85 -13.59 3.18 3.34
N GLN A 86 -14.40 2.48 2.53
CA GLN A 86 -14.34 1.01 2.35
C GLN A 86 -14.03 0.61 0.91
N GLU A 87 -13.30 1.44 0.18
CA GLU A 87 -12.82 1.16 -1.17
C GLU A 87 -11.39 1.67 -1.36
N MET A 88 -10.74 1.19 -2.40
CA MET A 88 -9.48 1.71 -2.91
C MET A 88 -9.74 2.47 -4.19
N GLN A 89 -9.42 3.75 -4.23
CA GLN A 89 -9.49 4.56 -5.46
C GLN A 89 -8.14 4.56 -6.17
N ILE A 90 -8.19 4.47 -7.49
CA ILE A 90 -7.02 4.41 -8.37
C ILE A 90 -6.98 5.68 -9.21
N PHE A 91 -5.81 6.31 -9.20
CA PHE A 91 -5.53 7.53 -9.95
C PHE A 91 -4.29 7.32 -10.82
N SER A 92 -4.22 8.03 -11.94
CA SER A 92 -3.02 8.11 -12.77
C SER A 92 -2.50 9.54 -12.92
N SER A 93 -1.18 9.68 -13.11
CA SER A 93 -0.54 10.98 -13.30
C SER A 93 0.62 10.89 -14.28
N PRO A 94 0.81 11.89 -15.17
CA PRO A 94 2.02 11.98 -15.98
C PRO A 94 3.22 12.53 -15.21
N ASN A 95 3.01 13.22 -14.05
CA ASN A 95 4.02 14.11 -13.46
C ASN A 95 3.96 14.21 -11.92
N LEU A 96 3.22 13.32 -11.23
CA LEU A 96 3.04 13.32 -9.77
C LEU A 96 2.30 14.55 -9.19
N LYS A 97 1.94 15.51 -10.01
CA LYS A 97 1.30 16.78 -9.62
C LYS A 97 -0.15 16.86 -10.04
N GLU A 98 -0.48 16.30 -11.19
CA GLU A 98 -1.81 16.30 -11.79
C GLU A 98 -2.33 14.87 -11.82
N TRP A 99 -3.43 14.61 -11.11
CA TRP A 99 -3.99 13.28 -10.95
C TRP A 99 -5.36 13.16 -11.59
N THR A 100 -5.55 12.08 -12.33
CA THR A 100 -6.83 11.70 -12.94
C THR A 100 -7.39 10.48 -12.22
N TYR A 101 -8.63 10.54 -11.76
CA TYR A 101 -9.35 9.37 -11.26
C TYR A 101 -9.59 8.38 -12.39
N GLU A 102 -9.28 7.10 -12.16
CA GLU A 102 -9.44 6.03 -13.15
C GLU A 102 -10.54 5.03 -12.75
N SER A 103 -10.52 4.54 -11.52
CA SER A 103 -11.48 3.54 -11.03
C SER A 103 -11.46 3.40 -9.52
N SER A 104 -12.41 2.62 -8.98
CA SER A 104 -12.36 2.12 -7.61
C SER A 104 -12.47 0.60 -7.55
N PHE A 105 -12.04 0.04 -6.41
CA PHE A 105 -12.15 -1.38 -6.07
C PHE A 105 -12.56 -1.53 -4.61
N GLY A 106 -13.47 -2.46 -4.33
CA GLY A 106 -13.88 -2.81 -2.96
C GLY A 106 -15.30 -3.32 -2.87
N GLU A 107 -16.22 -2.70 -3.60
CA GLU A 107 -17.64 -3.07 -3.53
C GLU A 107 -17.84 -4.57 -3.80
N GLY A 108 -18.44 -5.28 -2.83
CA GLY A 108 -18.73 -6.70 -2.91
C GLY A 108 -17.55 -7.63 -2.69
N TYR A 109 -16.34 -7.13 -2.40
CA TYR A 109 -15.15 -7.96 -2.21
C TYR A 109 -14.56 -7.78 -0.80
N GLY A 110 -14.20 -8.91 -0.18
CA GLY A 110 -13.48 -8.93 1.08
C GLY A 110 -14.31 -8.53 2.30
N ALA A 111 -13.64 -8.19 3.39
CA ALA A 111 -14.25 -7.78 4.64
C ALA A 111 -14.49 -6.27 4.68
N HIS A 112 -15.68 -5.87 5.14
CA HIS A 112 -16.15 -4.50 5.26
C HIS A 112 -16.56 -4.14 6.70
N GLY A 113 -15.92 -4.76 7.70
CA GLY A 113 -16.22 -4.50 9.12
C GLY A 113 -15.74 -3.15 9.63
N GLY A 114 -14.89 -2.47 8.87
CA GLY A 114 -14.30 -1.19 9.26
C GLY A 114 -13.77 -0.40 8.07
N VAL A 115 -13.06 0.69 8.36
CA VAL A 115 -12.43 1.54 7.36
C VAL A 115 -11.24 0.81 6.73
N TRP A 116 -11.09 0.93 5.43
CA TRP A 116 -9.94 0.43 4.69
C TRP A 116 -8.79 1.42 4.73
N GLU A 117 -7.56 0.91 4.89
CA GLU A 117 -6.36 1.73 5.10
C GLU A 117 -5.14 1.10 4.45
N CYS A 118 -4.07 1.85 4.32
CA CYS A 118 -2.73 1.41 3.94
C CYS A 118 -2.74 0.46 2.72
N PRO A 119 -3.23 0.88 1.54
CA PRO A 119 -3.18 0.05 0.33
C PRO A 119 -1.75 -0.24 -0.10
N ASP A 120 -1.54 -1.40 -0.71
CA ASP A 120 -0.36 -1.70 -1.51
C ASP A 120 -0.76 -2.47 -2.76
N LEU A 121 -0.11 -2.25 -3.89
CA LEU A 121 -0.39 -2.92 -5.16
C LEU A 121 0.91 -3.24 -5.88
N PHE A 122 1.14 -4.51 -6.18
CA PHE A 122 2.36 -4.98 -6.82
C PHE A 122 2.14 -6.28 -7.58
N GLU A 123 3.02 -6.57 -8.55
CA GLU A 123 3.01 -7.81 -9.31
C GLU A 123 4.00 -8.81 -8.72
N LEU A 124 3.60 -10.08 -8.68
CA LEU A 124 4.46 -11.20 -8.30
C LEU A 124 4.35 -12.35 -9.31
N PRO A 125 5.43 -13.09 -9.56
CA PRO A 125 5.36 -14.36 -10.28
C PRO A 125 4.65 -15.41 -9.42
N VAL A 126 3.91 -16.31 -10.08
CA VAL A 126 3.33 -17.50 -9.45
C VAL A 126 4.36 -18.63 -9.52
N GLU A 127 4.81 -19.11 -8.37
CA GLU A 127 5.87 -20.14 -8.27
C GLU A 127 5.57 -21.38 -9.12
N GLY A 128 6.59 -21.86 -9.82
CA GLY A 128 6.49 -23.04 -10.69
C GLY A 128 5.73 -22.82 -12.00
N THR A 129 5.38 -21.58 -12.33
CA THR A 129 4.67 -21.24 -13.58
C THR A 129 5.35 -20.06 -14.29
N ASN A 130 4.85 -19.71 -15.51
CA ASN A 130 5.22 -18.48 -16.21
C ASN A 130 4.20 -17.35 -15.98
N GLU A 131 3.22 -17.58 -15.11
CA GLU A 131 2.16 -16.61 -14.82
C GLU A 131 2.64 -15.58 -13.79
N LYS A 132 2.13 -14.36 -13.93
CA LYS A 132 2.24 -13.31 -12.92
C LYS A 132 0.87 -12.83 -12.54
N LYS A 133 0.70 -12.43 -11.29
CA LYS A 133 -0.52 -11.83 -10.79
C LYS A 133 -0.23 -10.56 -9.99
N TRP A 134 -1.18 -9.66 -10.02
CA TRP A 134 -1.19 -8.49 -9.15
C TRP A 134 -1.80 -8.84 -7.80
N VAL A 135 -1.17 -8.33 -6.76
CA VAL A 135 -1.63 -8.45 -5.38
C VAL A 135 -1.98 -7.06 -4.88
N LEU A 136 -3.22 -6.90 -4.42
CA LEU A 136 -3.66 -5.71 -3.70
C LEU A 136 -3.77 -6.06 -2.21
N LEU A 137 -3.02 -5.37 -1.37
CA LEU A 137 -3.15 -5.44 0.09
C LEU A 137 -4.09 -4.35 0.56
N CYS A 138 -4.91 -4.69 1.54
CA CYS A 138 -5.82 -3.77 2.19
C CYS A 138 -5.86 -4.05 3.69
N ASN A 139 -5.56 -3.05 4.47
CA ASN A 139 -5.71 -3.11 5.92
C ASN A 139 -7.08 -2.58 6.32
N LEU A 140 -7.67 -3.08 7.39
CA LEU A 140 -8.95 -2.58 7.89
C LEU A 140 -9.02 -2.64 9.41
N ASN A 141 -9.78 -1.71 9.99
CA ASN A 141 -10.05 -1.65 11.42
C ASN A 141 -11.42 -1.00 11.71
N PRO A 142 -12.31 -1.66 12.47
CA PRO A 142 -12.27 -3.06 12.90
C PRO A 142 -12.62 -4.04 11.77
N GLY A 143 -12.74 -5.32 12.04
CA GLY A 143 -13.25 -6.31 11.08
C GLY A 143 -12.30 -7.48 10.80
N GLY A 144 -11.18 -7.55 11.52
CA GLY A 144 -10.24 -8.67 11.43
C GLY A 144 -10.86 -10.01 11.88
N PRO A 145 -10.26 -11.16 11.51
CA PRO A 145 -10.81 -12.49 11.79
C PRO A 145 -10.92 -12.80 13.29
N PHE A 146 -10.11 -12.12 14.12
CA PHE A 146 -10.13 -12.23 15.58
C PHE A 146 -10.56 -10.92 16.26
N GLY A 147 -11.24 -10.04 15.53
CA GLY A 147 -11.61 -8.70 15.93
C GLY A 147 -10.47 -7.69 15.82
N GLY A 148 -10.81 -6.41 15.81
CA GLY A 148 -9.87 -5.31 15.66
C GLY A 148 -9.27 -5.22 14.26
N SER A 149 -8.02 -4.84 14.19
CA SER A 149 -7.32 -4.58 12.94
C SER A 149 -6.75 -5.85 12.28
N ALA A 150 -6.68 -5.88 10.95
CA ALA A 150 -6.09 -6.98 10.17
C ALA A 150 -5.69 -6.52 8.76
N THR A 151 -4.94 -7.37 8.05
CA THR A 151 -4.58 -7.17 6.64
C THR A 151 -5.22 -8.26 5.79
N GLN A 152 -6.07 -7.87 4.85
CA GLN A 152 -6.61 -8.74 3.80
C GLN A 152 -5.89 -8.51 2.47
N TYR A 153 -5.99 -9.49 1.56
CA TYR A 153 -5.40 -9.36 0.23
C TYR A 153 -6.31 -9.87 -0.87
N PHE A 154 -6.07 -9.33 -2.06
CA PHE A 154 -6.77 -9.71 -3.29
C PHE A 154 -5.75 -10.05 -4.35
N ILE A 155 -6.06 -11.04 -5.18
CA ILE A 155 -5.23 -11.45 -6.32
C ILE A 155 -6.01 -11.21 -7.59
N GLY A 156 -5.33 -10.72 -8.63
CA GLY A 156 -6.00 -10.41 -9.88
C GLY A 156 -5.06 -9.88 -10.96
N SER A 157 -5.59 -9.05 -11.81
CA SER A 157 -4.88 -8.34 -12.87
C SER A 157 -5.01 -6.83 -12.73
N PHE A 158 -4.05 -6.09 -13.26
CA PHE A 158 -4.07 -4.64 -13.28
C PHE A 158 -3.56 -4.12 -14.63
N ASP A 159 -4.28 -3.19 -15.22
CA ASP A 159 -4.00 -2.64 -16.56
C ASP A 159 -3.43 -1.21 -16.56
N GLY A 160 -3.08 -0.70 -15.38
CA GLY A 160 -2.63 0.68 -15.17
C GLY A 160 -3.75 1.63 -14.74
N LYS A 161 -5.02 1.19 -14.81
CA LYS A 161 -6.21 1.97 -14.50
C LYS A 161 -7.19 1.27 -13.59
N LYS A 162 -7.34 -0.05 -13.75
CA LYS A 162 -8.33 -0.86 -13.04
C LYS A 162 -7.69 -2.14 -12.51
N PHE A 163 -7.98 -2.44 -11.26
CA PHE A 163 -7.73 -3.75 -10.66
C PHE A 163 -8.94 -4.65 -10.86
N SER A 164 -8.73 -5.84 -11.44
CA SER A 164 -9.75 -6.86 -11.66
C SER A 164 -9.42 -8.07 -10.79
N CYS A 165 -10.27 -8.34 -9.79
CA CYS A 165 -10.03 -9.37 -8.79
C CYS A 165 -10.45 -10.75 -9.28
N ASP A 166 -9.59 -11.75 -9.07
CA ASP A 166 -9.86 -13.16 -9.38
C ASP A 166 -10.52 -13.90 -8.20
N ASN A 167 -10.52 -13.30 -6.99
CA ASN A 167 -11.12 -13.92 -5.81
C ASN A 167 -12.64 -13.95 -5.93
N GLN A 168 -13.24 -14.96 -5.29
CA GLN A 168 -14.71 -14.98 -5.10
C GLN A 168 -15.11 -13.80 -4.20
N PRO A 169 -16.19 -13.05 -4.52
CA PRO A 169 -16.60 -11.86 -3.78
C PRO A 169 -16.76 -12.07 -2.26
N ASN A 170 -17.32 -13.20 -1.86
CA ASN A 170 -17.64 -13.53 -0.45
C ASN A 170 -16.51 -14.27 0.27
N VAL A 171 -15.34 -14.39 -0.32
CA VAL A 171 -14.18 -15.04 0.29
C VAL A 171 -13.14 -13.99 0.66
N THR A 172 -12.95 -13.77 1.96
CA THR A 172 -11.85 -12.91 2.45
C THR A 172 -10.59 -13.75 2.62
N LYS A 173 -9.51 -13.30 1.99
CA LYS A 173 -8.17 -13.86 2.18
C LYS A 173 -7.38 -12.96 3.13
N TRP A 174 -6.93 -13.52 4.25
CA TRP A 174 -6.15 -12.83 5.26
C TRP A 174 -4.67 -13.07 5.04
N MET A 175 -3.86 -12.01 5.13
CA MET A 175 -2.41 -12.10 4.99
C MET A 175 -1.77 -12.74 6.23
N ASP A 176 -2.38 -12.57 7.38
CA ASP A 176 -1.94 -13.14 8.65
C ASP A 176 -3.15 -13.59 9.46
N TRP A 177 -3.03 -14.74 10.11
CA TRP A 177 -4.05 -15.31 10.98
C TRP A 177 -3.75 -15.05 12.46
N GLY A 178 -2.70 -14.31 12.77
CA GLY A 178 -2.46 -13.74 14.09
C GLY A 178 -3.30 -12.49 14.32
N LYS A 179 -3.31 -12.02 15.55
CA LYS A 179 -4.06 -10.82 15.94
C LYS A 179 -3.28 -9.53 15.65
N ASP A 180 -1.94 -9.62 15.61
CA ASP A 180 -1.03 -8.48 15.60
C ASP A 180 -0.30 -8.35 14.26
N HIS A 181 -1.04 -8.03 13.20
CA HIS A 181 -0.48 -7.78 11.88
C HIS A 181 -1.30 -6.72 11.14
N TYR A 182 -0.86 -5.47 11.22
CA TYR A 182 -1.61 -4.33 10.70
C TYR A 182 -0.71 -3.29 10.04
N ALA A 183 -1.33 -2.41 9.24
CA ALA A 183 -0.65 -1.33 8.51
C ALA A 183 0.53 -1.85 7.67
N THR A 184 0.35 -3.03 7.08
CA THR A 184 1.35 -3.71 6.27
C THR A 184 1.76 -2.87 5.08
N VAL A 185 3.07 -2.79 4.88
CA VAL A 185 3.68 -2.13 3.71
C VAL A 185 4.75 -3.01 3.13
N THR A 186 5.03 -2.82 1.83
CA THR A 186 6.11 -3.55 1.17
C THR A 186 7.15 -2.60 0.60
N TRP A 187 8.40 -3.08 0.53
CA TRP A 187 9.47 -2.41 -0.21
C TRP A 187 9.43 -2.81 -1.68
N SER A 188 9.56 -1.80 -2.55
CA SER A 188 9.84 -1.98 -3.98
C SER A 188 11.33 -2.05 -4.20
N ASP A 189 11.74 -2.60 -5.34
CA ASP A 189 13.13 -2.60 -5.82
C ASP A 189 14.15 -3.22 -4.83
N ALA A 190 13.69 -4.16 -4.01
CA ALA A 190 14.60 -4.95 -3.19
C ALA A 190 15.49 -5.84 -4.08
N PRO A 191 16.72 -6.17 -3.65
CA PRO A 191 17.59 -7.08 -4.40
C PRO A 191 16.87 -8.37 -4.80
N ASP A 192 17.26 -8.95 -5.93
CA ASP A 192 16.70 -10.20 -6.48
C ASP A 192 15.21 -10.13 -6.81
N ASN A 193 14.66 -8.93 -7.06
CA ASN A 193 13.24 -8.68 -7.31
C ASN A 193 12.32 -9.18 -6.17
N ARG A 194 12.84 -9.27 -4.96
CA ARG A 194 12.09 -9.68 -3.79
C ARG A 194 11.04 -8.63 -3.44
N ARG A 195 9.92 -9.09 -2.90
CA ARG A 195 8.91 -8.24 -2.27
C ARG A 195 8.91 -8.52 -0.78
N ILE A 196 9.40 -7.57 -0.01
CA ILE A 196 9.56 -7.70 1.44
C ILE A 196 8.49 -6.87 2.14
N ALA A 197 7.77 -7.48 3.06
CA ALA A 197 6.72 -6.86 3.86
C ALA A 197 7.15 -6.67 5.31
N ILE A 198 6.65 -5.60 5.92
CA ILE A 198 6.68 -5.38 7.37
C ILE A 198 5.32 -4.82 7.82
N ALA A 199 4.92 -5.14 9.05
CA ALA A 199 3.67 -4.67 9.62
C ALA A 199 3.85 -4.14 11.05
N TRP A 200 2.92 -3.37 11.52
CA TRP A 200 2.80 -3.04 12.92
C TRP A 200 2.30 -4.29 13.69
N MET A 201 3.12 -4.78 14.61
CA MET A 201 2.81 -5.96 15.42
C MET A 201 2.02 -5.55 16.67
N SER A 202 0.79 -5.12 16.46
CA SER A 202 -0.18 -4.78 17.48
C SER A 202 -1.59 -4.78 16.91
N ASN A 203 -2.59 -4.46 17.75
CA ASN A 203 -3.99 -4.40 17.37
C ASN A 203 -4.67 -3.20 18.05
N TRP A 204 -5.49 -2.47 17.33
CA TRP A 204 -6.21 -1.31 17.86
C TRP A 204 -7.14 -1.63 19.02
N GLN A 205 -7.50 -2.91 19.22
CA GLN A 205 -8.29 -3.31 20.39
C GLN A 205 -7.60 -3.05 21.74
N TYR A 206 -6.25 -3.03 21.78
CA TYR A 206 -5.48 -2.86 23.01
C TYR A 206 -4.18 -2.05 22.85
N ALA A 207 -3.95 -1.47 21.70
CA ALA A 207 -2.70 -0.76 21.45
C ALA A 207 -2.45 0.42 22.42
N ASN A 208 -3.51 1.02 22.94
CA ASN A 208 -3.41 2.08 23.93
C ASN A 208 -3.15 1.58 25.35
N ASP A 209 -3.38 0.29 25.63
CA ASP A 209 -3.29 -0.33 26.94
C ASP A 209 -2.02 -1.15 27.15
N VAL A 210 -1.11 -1.18 26.16
CA VAL A 210 0.17 -1.88 26.28
C VAL A 210 1.04 -1.27 27.40
N PRO A 211 1.73 -2.11 28.23
CA PRO A 211 2.41 -1.66 29.43
C PRO A 211 3.79 -1.00 29.17
N THR A 212 3.99 -0.42 28.00
CA THR A 212 5.23 0.27 27.64
C THR A 212 5.09 1.77 27.79
N SER A 213 6.14 2.45 28.26
CA SER A 213 6.14 3.90 28.50
C SER A 213 6.97 4.70 27.50
N GLN A 214 8.05 4.11 26.99
CA GLN A 214 8.97 4.81 26.06
C GLN A 214 8.62 4.58 24.59
N TYR A 215 7.90 3.52 24.28
CA TYR A 215 7.46 3.15 22.92
C TYR A 215 6.12 2.43 22.97
N ARG A 216 5.44 2.35 21.83
CA ARG A 216 4.18 1.61 21.68
C ARG A 216 4.33 0.64 20.54
N SER A 217 4.31 -0.67 20.88
CA SER A 217 4.32 -1.81 19.97
C SER A 217 5.59 -1.96 19.13
N PRO A 218 5.98 -3.19 18.79
CA PRO A 218 7.04 -3.48 17.83
C PRO A 218 6.52 -3.51 16.40
N ASN A 219 7.44 -3.57 15.45
CA ASN A 219 7.17 -4.04 14.09
C ASN A 219 7.24 -5.57 14.03
N SER A 220 6.57 -6.16 13.04
CA SER A 220 6.77 -7.57 12.71
C SER A 220 8.20 -7.82 12.23
N ILE A 221 8.62 -9.08 12.18
CA ILE A 221 9.80 -9.44 11.41
C ILE A 221 9.55 -9.15 9.92
N PRO A 222 10.57 -8.80 9.12
CA PRO A 222 10.45 -8.71 7.68
C PRO A 222 10.12 -10.09 7.08
N ARG A 223 9.23 -10.11 6.09
CA ARG A 223 8.73 -11.32 5.43
C ARG A 223 8.82 -11.16 3.93
N ASP A 224 9.40 -12.13 3.26
CA ASP A 224 9.37 -12.23 1.79
C ASP A 224 8.00 -12.74 1.34
N LEU A 225 7.46 -12.09 0.32
CA LEU A 225 6.18 -12.43 -0.27
C LEU A 225 6.37 -13.17 -1.60
N SER A 226 5.61 -14.24 -1.80
CA SER A 226 5.51 -14.96 -3.07
C SER A 226 4.08 -15.42 -3.35
N LEU A 227 3.81 -15.89 -4.56
CA LEU A 227 2.54 -16.49 -4.92
C LEU A 227 2.74 -17.96 -5.26
N PHE A 228 1.83 -18.81 -4.79
CA PHE A 228 1.80 -20.23 -5.12
C PHE A 228 0.40 -20.67 -5.54
N ALA A 229 0.33 -21.71 -6.35
CA ALA A 229 -0.93 -22.31 -6.79
C ALA A 229 -1.19 -23.64 -6.08
N ILE A 230 -2.40 -23.82 -5.57
CA ILE A 230 -2.87 -25.06 -4.98
C ILE A 230 -4.38 -25.23 -5.23
N ASP A 231 -4.80 -26.43 -5.61
CA ASP A 231 -6.21 -26.79 -5.83
C ASP A 231 -6.97 -25.82 -6.75
N GLY A 232 -6.27 -25.32 -7.79
CA GLY A 232 -6.84 -24.36 -8.76
C GLY A 232 -6.98 -22.94 -8.25
N GLY A 233 -6.53 -22.62 -7.05
CA GLY A 233 -6.45 -21.27 -6.48
C GLY A 233 -5.03 -20.75 -6.40
N ILE A 234 -4.88 -19.42 -6.43
CA ILE A 234 -3.60 -18.73 -6.19
C ILE A 234 -3.67 -18.04 -4.82
N TYR A 235 -2.58 -18.18 -4.06
CA TYR A 235 -2.48 -17.70 -2.69
C TYR A 235 -1.18 -16.93 -2.47
N LEU A 236 -1.24 -15.93 -1.56
CA LEU A 236 -0.08 -15.19 -1.09
C LEU A 236 0.58 -15.98 0.04
N GLN A 237 1.86 -16.27 -0.12
CA GLN A 237 2.74 -16.78 0.92
C GLN A 237 3.54 -15.65 1.53
N SER A 238 3.76 -15.70 2.83
CA SER A 238 4.69 -14.83 3.53
C SER A 238 5.63 -15.67 4.41
N ALA A 239 6.92 -15.58 4.16
CA ALA A 239 7.95 -16.33 4.88
C ALA A 239 8.94 -15.35 5.55
N PRO A 240 9.53 -15.69 6.72
CA PRO A 240 10.61 -14.88 7.28
C PRO A 240 11.70 -14.60 6.26
N SER A 241 12.17 -13.36 6.18
CA SER A 241 13.26 -13.00 5.26
C SER A 241 14.54 -13.79 5.58
N PRO A 242 15.28 -14.27 4.57
CA PRO A 242 16.46 -15.14 4.77
C PRO A 242 17.52 -14.53 5.68
N GLU A 243 17.62 -13.23 5.75
CA GLU A 243 18.56 -12.50 6.61
C GLU A 243 18.32 -12.71 8.11
N LEU A 244 17.19 -13.33 8.49
CA LEU A 244 16.85 -13.65 9.87
C LEU A 244 17.27 -15.07 10.28
N LEU A 245 17.70 -15.88 9.31
CA LEU A 245 18.09 -17.27 9.50
C LEU A 245 19.62 -17.43 9.54
#